data_7ad2f110930edcbbf5a9a6270f71111b
#
_entry.id   7ad2f110930edcbbf5a9a6270f71111b
#
_cell.length_a   1.000
_cell.length_b   1.000
_cell.length_c   1.000
_cell.angle_alpha   90.00
_cell.angle_beta   90.00
_cell.angle_gamma   90.00
#
_symmetry.space_group_name_H-M   'P 1'
#
loop_
_entity.id
_entity.type
_entity.pdbx_description
1 polymer ?
#
loop_
_entity_poly.entity_id
_entity_poly.type
_entity_poly.pdbx_seq_one_letter_code
_entity_poly.pdbx_strand_id
1 'polypeptide(L)' 'MRAVHMHSFKLIQAEDALLREVARATGLSFSDVLRVGLYRLACAEGLGESATRAMSERVEHLSGCRALWERIERD' A
#
# COMPACT_ATOMS: atom_id res chain seq x y z
N MET A 1 1.35 21.73 7.81
CA MET A 1 0.91 20.95 6.64
C MET A 1 1.98 19.95 6.23
N ARG A 2 1.55 18.76 5.89
CA ARG A 2 2.48 17.69 5.56
C ARG A 2 2.83 17.71 4.09
N ALA A 3 4.11 17.53 3.79
CA ALA A 3 4.56 17.47 2.41
C ALA A 3 4.16 16.13 1.79
N VAL A 4 3.78 16.18 0.52
CA VAL A 4 3.46 14.97 -0.23
C VAL A 4 4.62 14.74 -1.21
N HIS A 5 5.15 13.53 -1.18
CA HIS A 5 6.24 13.14 -2.04
C HIS A 5 5.74 12.23 -3.14
N MET A 6 6.15 12.52 -4.36
CA MET A 6 5.76 11.73 -5.51
C MET A 6 6.96 10.96 -6.03
N HIS A 7 6.73 9.69 -6.31
CA HIS A 7 7.77 8.82 -6.84
C HIS A 7 7.28 8.17 -8.12
N SER A 8 8.20 7.96 -9.04
CA SER A 8 7.90 7.24 -10.28
C SER A 8 8.57 5.89 -10.24
N PHE A 9 7.89 4.89 -10.77
CA PHE A 9 8.42 3.54 -10.86
C PHE A 9 8.44 3.09 -12.30
N LYS A 10 9.53 2.43 -12.68
CA LYS A 10 9.62 1.83 -13.99
C LYS A 10 9.45 0.33 -13.83
N LEU A 11 8.46 -0.22 -14.51
CA LEU A 11 8.17 -1.64 -14.43
C LEU A 11 8.42 -2.24 -15.81
N ILE A 12 9.00 -3.43 -15.84
CA ILE A 12 9.07 -4.18 -17.08
C ILE A 12 7.68 -4.73 -17.36
N GLN A 13 7.47 -5.19 -18.59
CA GLN A 13 6.15 -5.62 -19.02
C GLN A 13 5.56 -6.71 -18.13
N ALA A 14 6.37 -7.67 -17.72
CA ALA A 14 5.90 -8.76 -16.85
C ALA A 14 5.46 -8.23 -15.49
N GLU A 15 6.16 -7.23 -14.96
CA GLU A 15 5.79 -6.63 -13.67
C GLU A 15 4.51 -5.83 -13.78
N ASP A 16 4.35 -5.12 -14.89
CA ASP A 16 3.12 -4.36 -15.11
C ASP A 16 1.92 -5.30 -15.21
N ALA A 17 2.09 -6.42 -15.89
CA ALA A 17 1.03 -7.42 -16.00
C ALA A 17 0.67 -8.00 -14.63
N LEU A 18 1.68 -8.27 -13.81
CA LEU A 18 1.45 -8.79 -12.48
C LEU A 18 0.71 -7.76 -11.62
N LEU A 19 1.09 -6.51 -11.70
CA LEU A 19 0.42 -5.44 -10.96
C LEU A 19 -1.06 -5.37 -11.32
N ARG A 20 -1.37 -5.48 -12.61
CA ARG A 20 -2.76 -5.46 -13.07
C ARG A 20 -3.54 -6.66 -12.57
N GLU A 21 -2.91 -7.83 -12.56
CA GLU A 21 -3.55 -9.04 -12.05
C GLU A 21 -3.86 -8.92 -10.55
N VAL A 22 -2.89 -8.43 -9.78
CA VAL A 22 -3.07 -8.27 -8.34
C VAL A 22 -4.16 -7.24 -8.06
N ALA A 23 -4.16 -6.14 -8.79
CA ALA A 23 -5.19 -5.11 -8.61
C ALA A 23 -6.58 -5.68 -8.90
N ARG A 24 -6.70 -6.48 -9.96
CA ARG A 24 -7.97 -7.09 -10.31
C ARG A 24 -8.42 -8.10 -9.26
N ALA A 25 -7.50 -8.92 -8.79
CA ALA A 25 -7.83 -9.96 -7.80
C ALA A 25 -8.20 -9.37 -6.45
N THR A 26 -7.63 -8.23 -6.10
CA THR A 26 -7.86 -7.62 -4.78
C THR A 26 -8.90 -6.51 -4.79
N GLY A 27 -9.20 -5.97 -5.95
CA GLY A 27 -10.11 -4.83 -6.04
C GLY A 27 -9.46 -3.52 -5.61
N LEU A 28 -8.16 -3.50 -5.45
CA LEU A 28 -7.42 -2.30 -5.04
C LEU A 28 -6.92 -1.53 -6.26
N SER A 29 -6.71 -0.22 -6.06
CA SER A 29 -6.04 0.58 -7.08
C SER A 29 -4.57 0.17 -7.18
N PHE A 30 -3.91 0.56 -8.28
CA PHE A 30 -2.49 0.27 -8.44
C PHE A 30 -1.67 0.85 -7.29
N SER A 31 -1.98 2.08 -6.90
CA SER A 31 -1.29 2.72 -5.79
C SER A 31 -1.48 1.97 -4.48
N ASP A 32 -2.69 1.50 -4.24
CA ASP A 32 -2.97 0.76 -3.01
C ASP A 32 -2.30 -0.60 -2.99
N VAL A 33 -2.19 -1.27 -4.14
CA VAL A 33 -1.44 -2.52 -4.22
C VAL A 33 0.00 -2.29 -3.78
N LEU A 34 0.61 -1.20 -4.27
CA LEU A 34 1.99 -0.90 -3.91
C LEU A 34 2.11 -0.55 -2.42
N ARG A 35 1.15 0.18 -1.87
CA ARG A 35 1.16 0.52 -0.44
C ARG A 35 1.02 -0.71 0.43
N VAL A 36 0.11 -1.61 0.07
CA VAL A 36 -0.05 -2.85 0.82
C VAL A 36 1.25 -3.64 0.82
N GLY A 37 1.90 -3.73 -0.34
CA GLY A 37 3.18 -4.43 -0.45
C GLY A 37 4.23 -3.80 0.45
N LEU A 38 4.28 -2.47 0.46
CA LEU A 38 5.22 -1.74 1.31
C LEU A 38 4.97 -2.02 2.79
N TYR A 39 3.72 -1.96 3.23
CA TYR A 39 3.39 -2.19 4.63
C TYR A 39 3.70 -3.61 5.05
N ARG A 40 3.39 -4.58 4.20
CA ARG A 40 3.67 -5.98 4.51
C ARG A 40 5.17 -6.23 4.60
N LEU A 41 5.92 -5.67 3.68
CA LEU A 41 7.37 -5.83 3.71
C LEU A 41 7.95 -5.18 4.96
N ALA A 42 7.46 -3.99 5.30
CA ALA A 42 7.91 -3.30 6.50
C ALA A 42 7.67 -4.16 7.74
N CYS A 43 6.49 -4.77 7.85
CA CYS A 43 6.20 -5.64 8.98
C CYS A 43 7.12 -6.85 9.01
N ALA A 44 7.41 -7.42 7.84
CA ALA A 44 8.30 -8.58 7.75
C ALA A 44 9.72 -8.24 8.18
N GLU A 45 10.13 -6.98 7.98
CA GLU A 45 11.46 -6.52 8.34
C GLU A 45 11.55 -5.96 9.74
N GLY A 46 10.52 -6.14 10.55
CA GLY A 46 10.53 -5.67 11.93
C GLY A 46 10.17 -4.20 12.10
N LEU A 47 9.61 -3.59 11.08
CA LEU A 47 9.22 -2.17 11.11
C LEU A 47 7.72 -1.99 11.26
N GLY A 48 7.08 -2.90 12.02
CA GLY A 48 5.63 -2.88 12.17
C GLY A 48 5.11 -1.61 12.79
N GLU A 49 5.82 -1.04 13.78
CA GLU A 49 5.37 0.19 14.40
C GLU A 49 5.39 1.35 13.42
N SER A 50 6.44 1.43 12.60
CA SER A 50 6.53 2.47 11.59
C SER A 50 5.43 2.31 10.54
N ALA A 51 5.14 1.09 10.13
CA ALA A 51 4.08 0.81 9.18
C ALA A 51 2.73 1.22 9.75
N THR A 52 2.48 0.88 11.01
CA THR A 52 1.22 1.22 11.68
C THR A 52 1.05 2.73 11.76
N ARG A 53 2.11 3.44 12.08
CA ARG A 53 2.07 4.90 12.14
C ARG A 53 1.74 5.50 10.79
N ALA A 54 2.40 5.01 9.74
CA ALA A 54 2.17 5.51 8.40
C ALA A 54 0.73 5.27 7.95
N MET A 55 0.20 4.10 8.27
CA MET A 55 -1.18 3.78 7.92
C MET A 55 -2.17 4.65 8.66
N SER A 56 -1.92 4.91 9.94
CA SER A 56 -2.79 5.76 10.73
C SER A 56 -2.85 7.17 10.16
N GLU A 57 -1.70 7.69 9.76
CA GLU A 57 -1.66 9.01 9.13
C GLU A 57 -2.40 9.02 7.81
N ARG A 58 -2.32 7.92 7.06
CA ARG A 58 -3.03 7.82 5.80
C ARG A 58 -4.53 7.81 6.00
N VAL A 59 -5.01 7.06 6.99
CA VAL A 59 -6.43 7.00 7.29
C VAL A 59 -6.96 8.37 7.68
N GLU A 60 -6.22 9.11 8.49
CA GLU A 60 -6.61 10.45 8.87
C GLU A 60 -6.64 11.39 7.67
N HIS A 61 -5.73 11.18 6.74
CA HIS A 61 -5.58 12.06 5.59
C HIS A 61 -6.63 11.77 4.51
N LEU A 62 -6.94 10.50 4.29
CA LEU A 62 -7.86 10.08 3.25
C LEU A 62 -8.95 9.20 3.86
N SER A 63 -10.18 9.64 3.76
CA SER A 63 -11.29 8.83 4.21
C SER A 63 -11.40 7.61 3.30
N GLY A 64 -11.91 6.52 3.82
CA GLY A 64 -12.12 5.31 3.04
C GLY A 64 -11.00 4.30 3.03
N CYS A 65 -9.92 4.59 3.75
CA CYS A 65 -8.80 3.65 3.80
C CYS A 65 -9.01 2.50 4.77
N ARG A 66 -10.19 2.43 5.39
CA ARG A 66 -10.49 1.36 6.34
C ARG A 66 -10.40 -0.02 5.72
N ALA A 67 -10.89 -0.16 4.49
CA ALA A 67 -10.83 -1.44 3.80
C ALA A 67 -9.39 -1.88 3.58
N LEU A 68 -8.51 -0.93 3.25
CA LEU A 68 -7.10 -1.22 3.06
C LEU A 68 -6.48 -1.71 4.37
N TRP A 69 -6.77 -1.03 5.47
CA TRP A 69 -6.29 -1.41 6.78
C TRP A 69 -6.74 -2.82 7.15
N GLU A 70 -8.01 -3.10 6.96
CA GLU A 70 -8.58 -4.40 7.30
C GLU A 70 -7.93 -5.53 6.50
N ARG A 71 -7.63 -5.28 5.23
CA ARG A 71 -6.98 -6.28 4.42
C ARG A 71 -5.57 -6.59 4.91
N ILE A 72 -4.84 -5.57 5.34
CA ILE A 72 -3.47 -5.76 5.84
C ILE A 72 -3.49 -6.53 7.15
N GLU A 73 -4.41 -6.20 8.05
CA GLU A 73 -4.50 -6.90 9.33
C GLU A 73 -4.91 -8.35 9.18
N ARG A 74 -5.73 -8.64 8.17
CA ARG A 74 -6.25 -9.98 7.98
C ARG A 74 -5.16 -10.97 7.59
N ASP A 75 -4.15 -10.51 6.93
CA ASP A 75 -3.04 -11.35 6.51
C ASP A 75 -1.91 -11.29 7.51
#